data_36f99d2346c9272c397888b52c607e78
#
_entry.id   36f99d2346c9272c397888b52c607e78
#
_cell.length_a   1.000
_cell.length_b   1.000
_cell.length_c   1.000
_cell.angle_alpha   90.00
_cell.angle_beta   90.00
_cell.angle_gamma   90.00
#
_symmetry.space_group_name_H-M   'P 1'
#
loop_
_entity.id
_entity.type
_entity.pdbx_description
1 polymer ?
#
loop_
_entity_poly.entity_id
_entity_poly.type
_entity_poly.pdbx_seq_one_letter_code
_entity_poly.pdbx_strand_id
1 'polypeptide(L)'
;MLKPNEAESVLDTSPHVRQARPKEKNSAVYVTKNGRYLALERRLKTVAKVHIEPSIDPTMIGLSPGTQIEHLTPTVARVHLPVSSLVGPYKGKPGNAAWRIRLASEQDLIVLLAAYDR
;
A
#
# COMPACT_ATOMS: atom_id res chain seq x y z
N MET A 1 5.17 9.39 12.88
CA MET A 1 4.75 8.47 11.79
C MET A 1 3.23 8.40 11.72
N LEU A 2 2.72 8.25 10.54
CA LEU A 2 1.28 8.07 10.33
C LEU A 2 0.83 6.74 10.94
N LYS A 3 -0.31 6.74 11.64
CA LYS A 3 -0.87 5.53 12.24
C LYS A 3 -1.77 4.79 11.23
N PRO A 4 -1.93 3.46 11.37
CA PRO A 4 -2.77 2.69 10.43
C PRO A 4 -4.21 3.19 10.33
N ASN A 5 -4.85 3.56 11.45
CA ASN A 5 -6.22 4.08 11.41
C ASN A 5 -6.31 5.44 10.70
N GLU A 6 -5.28 6.27 10.81
CA GLU A 6 -5.20 7.54 10.10
C GLU A 6 -5.04 7.29 8.60
N ALA A 7 -4.17 6.36 8.21
CA ALA A 7 -4.00 5.96 6.82
C ALA A 7 -5.28 5.38 6.23
N GLU A 8 -5.97 4.53 6.99
CA GLU A 8 -7.24 3.93 6.55
C GLU A 8 -8.29 5.00 6.27
N SER A 9 -8.37 6.02 7.14
CA SER A 9 -9.29 7.14 6.95
C SER A 9 -9.00 7.91 5.66
N VAL A 10 -7.72 8.16 5.36
CA VAL A 10 -7.32 8.81 4.11
C VAL A 10 -7.70 7.96 2.90
N LEU A 11 -7.43 6.66 2.96
CA LEU A 11 -7.76 5.74 1.87
C LEU A 11 -9.27 5.67 1.63
N ASP A 12 -10.06 5.59 2.70
CA ASP A 12 -11.52 5.49 2.60
C ASP A 12 -12.18 6.75 2.00
N THR A 13 -11.51 7.89 2.10
CA THR A 13 -12.05 9.16 1.59
C THR A 13 -11.33 9.68 0.35
N SER A 14 -10.29 8.99 -0.10
CA SER A 14 -9.50 9.42 -1.26
C SER A 14 -10.28 9.30 -2.58
N PRO A 15 -10.20 10.30 -3.47
CA PRO A 15 -10.77 10.17 -4.82
C PRO A 15 -9.96 9.28 -5.75
N HIS A 16 -8.75 8.89 -5.34
CA HIS A 16 -7.82 8.13 -6.19
C HIS A 16 -8.00 6.62 -6.08
N VAL A 17 -8.57 6.14 -4.99
CA VAL A 17 -8.75 4.71 -4.75
C VAL A 17 -10.14 4.42 -4.23
N ARG A 18 -10.55 3.16 -4.41
CA ARG A 18 -11.78 2.63 -3.79
C ARG A 18 -11.45 1.29 -3.15
N GLN A 19 -12.26 0.88 -2.20
CA GLN A 19 -12.11 -0.42 -1.57
C GLN A 19 -12.34 -1.51 -2.63
N ALA A 20 -11.34 -2.39 -2.79
CA ALA A 20 -11.40 -3.44 -3.81
C ALA A 20 -12.22 -4.65 -3.36
N ARG A 21 -12.29 -4.88 -2.06
CA ARG A 21 -13.04 -5.98 -1.45
C ARG A 21 -13.32 -5.65 0.02
N PRO A 22 -14.22 -6.38 0.71
CA PRO A 22 -14.48 -6.14 2.14
C PRO A 22 -13.18 -6.21 2.96
N LYS A 23 -13.08 -5.32 3.93
CA LYS A 23 -11.90 -5.26 4.80
C LYS A 23 -11.78 -6.52 5.64
N GLU A 24 -10.55 -6.98 5.81
CA GLU A 24 -10.22 -8.09 6.68
C GLU A 24 -9.61 -7.57 7.98
N LYS A 25 -9.48 -8.48 8.96
CA LYS A 25 -8.92 -8.13 10.27
C LYS A 25 -7.51 -7.52 10.13
N ASN A 26 -6.66 -8.10 9.29
CA ASN A 26 -5.25 -7.75 9.19
C ASN A 26 -4.91 -6.91 7.97
N SER A 27 -5.83 -6.73 7.04
CA SER A 27 -5.55 -5.98 5.81
C SER A 27 -6.79 -5.33 5.22
N ALA A 28 -6.58 -4.22 4.50
CA ALA A 28 -7.59 -3.59 3.67
C ALA A 28 -6.99 -3.39 2.28
N VAL A 29 -7.70 -3.79 1.24
CA VAL A 29 -7.21 -3.73 -0.14
C VAL A 29 -7.99 -2.70 -0.92
N TYR A 30 -7.26 -1.84 -1.62
CA TYR A 30 -7.81 -0.75 -2.42
C TYR A 30 -7.33 -0.88 -3.86
N VAL A 31 -8.04 -0.27 -4.78
CA VAL A 31 -7.68 -0.26 -6.20
C VAL A 31 -7.86 1.15 -6.74
N THR A 32 -6.89 1.58 -7.57
CA THR A 32 -6.96 2.85 -8.28
C THR A 32 -7.90 2.75 -9.47
N LYS A 33 -8.26 3.90 -10.05
CA LYS A 33 -9.09 3.94 -11.27
C LYS A 33 -8.43 3.23 -12.44
N ASN A 34 -7.09 3.27 -12.50
CA ASN A 34 -6.33 2.60 -13.56
C ASN A 34 -6.02 1.12 -13.27
N GLY A 35 -6.59 0.55 -12.19
CA GLY A 35 -6.51 -0.88 -11.90
C GLY A 35 -5.30 -1.34 -11.10
N ARG A 36 -4.58 -0.43 -10.44
CA ARG A 36 -3.45 -0.80 -9.57
C ARG A 36 -3.94 -1.04 -8.14
N TYR A 37 -3.43 -2.10 -7.52
CA TYR A 37 -3.86 -2.52 -6.19
C TYR A 37 -2.89 -2.05 -5.12
N LEU A 38 -3.45 -1.72 -3.94
CA LEU A 38 -2.71 -1.31 -2.76
C LEU A 38 -3.30 -2.02 -1.55
N ALA A 39 -2.44 -2.54 -0.67
CA ALA A 39 -2.88 -3.17 0.57
C ALA A 39 -2.35 -2.40 1.77
N LEU A 40 -3.23 -2.11 2.74
CA LEU A 40 -2.88 -1.52 4.03
C LEU A 40 -2.79 -2.62 5.08
N GLU A 41 -1.71 -2.63 5.85
CA GLU A 41 -1.55 -3.50 7.02
C GLU A 41 -2.35 -2.94 8.19
N ARG A 42 -3.39 -3.67 8.64
CA ARG A 42 -4.29 -3.18 9.70
C ARG A 42 -3.91 -3.65 11.10
N ARG A 43 -3.14 -4.74 11.21
CA ARG A 43 -2.79 -5.32 12.52
C ARG A 43 -1.76 -4.49 13.30
N LEU A 44 -0.99 -3.66 12.63
CA LEU A 44 -0.03 -2.75 13.26
C LEU A 44 -0.78 -1.53 13.80
N LYS A 45 -0.37 -1.03 14.96
CA LYS A 45 -1.07 0.08 15.63
C LYS A 45 -0.25 1.36 15.71
N THR A 46 1.02 1.30 15.38
CA THR A 46 1.94 2.43 15.57
C THR A 46 2.38 3.09 14.27
N VAL A 47 2.52 2.33 13.20
CA VAL A 47 3.04 2.82 11.92
C VAL A 47 2.20 2.27 10.78
N ALA A 48 1.74 3.17 9.91
CA ALA A 48 1.04 2.77 8.70
C ALA A 48 2.01 2.21 7.68
N LYS A 49 1.75 0.99 7.22
CA LYS A 49 2.49 0.34 6.14
C LYS A 49 1.53 0.00 5.02
N VAL A 50 1.87 0.42 3.81
CA VAL A 50 1.13 0.05 2.62
C VAL A 50 2.03 -0.74 1.67
N HIS A 51 1.42 -1.64 0.93
CA HIS A 51 2.09 -2.44 -0.10
C HIS A 51 1.51 -2.06 -1.45
N ILE A 52 2.36 -1.79 -2.42
CA ILE A 52 1.94 -1.44 -3.79
C ILE A 52 2.63 -2.36 -4.80
N GLU A 53 2.03 -2.45 -5.98
CA GLU A 53 2.58 -3.21 -7.10
C GLU A 53 3.87 -2.58 -7.62
N PRO A 54 4.78 -3.37 -8.20
CA PRO A 54 6.04 -2.85 -8.73
C PRO A 54 5.89 -2.06 -10.03
N SER A 55 4.67 -1.79 -10.48
CA SER A 55 4.41 -1.03 -11.71
C SER A 55 4.89 0.42 -11.66
N ILE A 56 5.14 0.96 -10.46
CA ILE A 56 5.77 2.27 -10.30
C ILE A 56 6.92 2.16 -9.30
N ASP A 57 7.85 3.10 -9.39
CA ASP A 57 8.96 3.19 -8.43
C ASP A 57 8.65 4.33 -7.44
N PRO A 58 8.29 4.03 -6.19
CA PRO A 58 7.90 5.06 -5.23
C PRO A 58 9.06 5.95 -4.80
N THR A 59 10.31 5.57 -5.06
CA THR A 59 11.47 6.42 -4.76
C THR A 59 11.55 7.63 -5.68
N MET A 60 10.81 7.62 -6.79
CA MET A 60 10.85 8.67 -7.81
C MET A 60 9.72 9.71 -7.68
N ILE A 61 8.85 9.58 -6.68
CA ILE A 61 7.67 10.46 -6.59
C ILE A 61 7.79 11.58 -5.55
N GLY A 62 8.94 11.71 -4.90
CA GLY A 62 9.21 12.83 -4.00
C GLY A 62 8.58 12.73 -2.63
N LEU A 63 8.48 11.53 -2.06
CA LEU A 63 8.03 11.36 -0.68
C LEU A 63 9.08 11.92 0.29
N SER A 64 8.65 12.33 1.49
CA SER A 64 9.54 12.92 2.46
C SER A 64 10.62 11.93 2.94
N PRO A 65 11.78 12.44 3.44
CA PRO A 65 12.84 11.56 3.95
C PRO A 65 12.43 10.66 5.11
N GLY A 66 11.39 11.05 5.86
CA GLY A 66 10.88 10.24 6.97
C GLY A 66 10.08 9.02 6.53
N THR A 67 9.61 8.98 5.30
CA THR A 67 8.93 7.81 4.74
C THR A 67 9.96 6.79 4.29
N GLN A 68 9.81 5.55 4.78
CA GLN A 68 10.74 4.47 4.48
C GLN A 68 10.16 3.58 3.38
N ILE A 69 10.97 3.32 2.36
CA ILE A 69 10.56 2.54 1.18
C ILE A 69 11.44 1.30 1.09
N GLU A 70 10.81 0.13 1.00
CA GLU A 70 11.50 -1.14 0.92
C GLU A 70 10.98 -1.93 -0.27
N HIS A 71 11.90 -2.41 -1.11
CA HIS A 71 11.54 -3.31 -2.22
C HIS A 71 11.54 -4.74 -1.70
N LEU A 72 10.39 -5.40 -1.77
CA LEU A 72 10.26 -6.79 -1.37
C LEU A 72 10.42 -7.68 -2.60
N THR A 73 11.48 -8.50 -2.59
CA THR A 73 11.67 -9.53 -3.62
C THR A 73 10.59 -10.61 -3.47
N PRO A 74 10.36 -11.44 -4.50
CA PRO A 74 9.39 -12.53 -4.39
C PRO A 74 9.63 -13.44 -3.18
N THR A 75 10.88 -13.70 -2.83
CA THR A 75 11.22 -14.54 -1.67
C THR A 75 10.85 -13.89 -0.35
N VAL A 76 11.15 -12.60 -0.19
CA VAL A 76 10.81 -11.83 1.01
C VAL A 76 9.31 -11.57 1.08
N ALA A 77 8.69 -11.19 -0.04
CA ALA A 77 7.27 -10.88 -0.09
C ALA A 77 6.39 -12.07 0.32
N ARG A 78 6.88 -13.29 0.11
CA ARG A 78 6.12 -14.50 0.46
C ARG A 78 5.72 -14.57 1.93
N VAL A 79 6.52 -14.00 2.82
CA VAL A 79 6.27 -14.06 4.26
C VAL A 79 5.44 -12.87 4.77
N HIS A 80 5.10 -11.92 3.90
CA HIS A 80 4.33 -10.73 4.28
C HIS A 80 2.88 -10.85 3.82
N LEU A 81 1.97 -11.05 4.78
CA LEU A 81 0.56 -11.26 4.51
C LEU A 81 -0.12 -10.17 3.66
N PRO A 82 0.14 -8.87 3.90
CA PRO A 82 -0.49 -7.84 3.08
C PRO A 82 -0.16 -7.95 1.59
N VAL A 83 1.03 -8.42 1.24
CA VAL A 83 1.41 -8.64 -0.15
C VAL A 83 0.58 -9.76 -0.77
N SER A 84 0.38 -10.87 -0.05
CA SER A 84 -0.45 -11.97 -0.53
C SER A 84 -1.92 -11.60 -0.65
N SER A 85 -2.33 -10.51 0.01
CA SER A 85 -3.70 -9.99 -0.06
C SER A 85 -3.95 -9.13 -1.29
N LEU A 86 -2.91 -8.72 -2.03
CA LEU A 86 -3.08 -7.98 -3.27
C LEU A 86 -3.79 -8.87 -4.30
N VAL A 87 -4.70 -8.26 -5.06
CA VAL A 87 -5.48 -8.94 -6.09
C VAL A 87 -5.02 -8.51 -7.49
N GLY A 88 -5.74 -8.96 -8.53
CA GLY A 88 -5.32 -8.69 -9.91
C GLY A 88 -4.12 -9.56 -10.27
N PRO A 89 -3.03 -8.98 -10.75
CA PRO A 89 -1.87 -9.79 -11.18
C PRO A 89 -1.24 -10.58 -10.04
N TYR A 90 -1.55 -10.23 -8.79
CA TYR A 90 -0.98 -10.90 -7.61
C TYR A 90 -1.92 -11.94 -7.00
N LYS A 91 -3.15 -12.02 -7.46
CA LYS A 91 -4.14 -12.95 -6.92
C LYS A 91 -3.67 -14.40 -7.04
N GLY A 92 -3.68 -15.11 -5.93
CA GLY A 92 -3.27 -16.51 -5.90
C GLY A 92 -1.79 -16.76 -6.13
N LYS A 93 -0.98 -15.71 -6.14
CA LYS A 93 0.47 -15.80 -6.39
C LYS A 93 1.24 -15.14 -5.26
N PRO A 94 1.20 -15.67 -4.04
CA PRO A 94 1.98 -15.12 -2.93
C PRO A 94 3.46 -15.14 -3.29
N GLY A 95 4.20 -14.14 -2.83
CA GLY A 95 5.62 -14.03 -3.10
C GLY A 95 5.97 -13.20 -4.33
N ASN A 96 5.01 -12.57 -5.01
CA ASN A 96 5.32 -11.61 -6.05
C ASN A 96 6.04 -10.39 -5.44
N ALA A 97 6.92 -9.77 -6.23
CA ALA A 97 7.60 -8.54 -5.80
C ALA A 97 6.59 -7.44 -5.50
N ALA A 98 6.92 -6.58 -4.55
CA ALA A 98 6.11 -5.44 -4.17
C ALA A 98 6.98 -4.38 -3.50
N TRP A 99 6.45 -3.16 -3.36
CA TRP A 99 7.05 -2.14 -2.52
C TRP A 99 6.28 -2.07 -1.21
N ARG A 100 7.00 -2.02 -0.08
CA ARG A 100 6.41 -1.77 1.23
C ARG A 100 6.84 -0.38 1.69
N ILE A 101 5.86 0.46 2.02
CA ILE A 101 6.09 1.86 2.34
C ILE A 101 5.59 2.15 3.76
N ARG A 102 6.49 2.60 4.62
CA ARG A 102 6.17 3.10 5.96
C ARG A 102 5.98 4.59 5.86
N LEU A 103 4.75 5.05 6.05
CA LEU A 103 4.38 6.43 5.79
C LEU A 103 4.71 7.34 6.99
N ALA A 104 5.45 8.40 6.73
CA ALA A 104 5.78 9.40 7.73
C ALA A 104 4.59 10.31 8.05
N SER A 105 3.74 10.59 7.06
CA SER A 105 2.66 11.56 7.20
C SER A 105 1.51 11.27 6.26
N GLU A 106 0.37 11.87 6.58
CA GLU A 106 -0.82 11.87 5.74
C GLU A 106 -0.53 12.48 4.37
N GLN A 107 0.25 13.55 4.32
CA GLN A 107 0.62 14.21 3.07
C GLN A 107 1.38 13.27 2.14
N ASP A 108 2.29 12.46 2.67
CA ASP A 108 3.02 11.48 1.86
C ASP A 108 2.07 10.44 1.27
N LEU A 109 1.07 10.00 2.03
CA LEU A 109 0.06 9.08 1.50
C LEU A 109 -0.74 9.72 0.38
N ILE A 110 -1.13 10.97 0.54
CA ILE A 110 -1.87 11.70 -0.51
C ILE A 110 -1.04 11.82 -1.79
N VAL A 111 0.24 12.16 -1.66
CA VAL A 111 1.16 12.25 -2.81
C VAL A 111 1.32 10.88 -3.48
N LEU A 112 1.49 9.83 -2.68
CA LEU A 112 1.60 8.47 -3.20
C LEU A 112 0.36 8.07 -4.00
N LEU A 113 -0.84 8.32 -3.46
CA LEU A 113 -2.08 7.92 -4.12
C LEU A 113 -2.28 8.65 -5.44
N ALA A 114 -1.97 9.95 -5.49
CA ALA A 114 -2.06 10.72 -6.73
C ALA A 114 -1.11 10.18 -7.80
N ALA A 115 0.12 9.83 -7.41
CA ALA A 115 1.10 9.24 -8.33
C ALA A 115 0.69 7.84 -8.79
N TYR A 116 0.12 7.06 -7.88
CA TYR A 116 -0.26 5.67 -8.14
C TYR A 116 -1.47 5.56 -9.08
N ASP A 117 -2.31 6.59 -9.08
CA ASP A 117 -3.54 6.66 -9.90
C ASP A 117 -3.33 7.33 -11.28
N ARG A 118 -2.11 7.60 -11.65
CA ARG A 118 -1.80 8.20 -12.95
C ARG A 118 -1.84 7.19 -14.10
#